data_6aa4f43d006368a96bd3f118b73c9ece
#
_entry.id   6aa4f43d006368a96bd3f118b73c9ece
#
_cell.length_a   1.000
_cell.length_b   1.000
_cell.length_c   1.000
_cell.angle_alpha   90.00
_cell.angle_beta   90.00
_cell.angle_gamma   90.00
#
_symmetry.space_group_name_H-M   'P 1'
#
loop_
_entity.id
_entity.type
_entity.pdbx_description
1 polymer ?
#
loop_
_entity_poly.entity_id
_entity_poly.type
_entity_poly.pdbx_seq_one_letter_code
_entity_poly.pdbx_strand_id
1 'polypeptide(L)'
;MAYGWKKEFHEIRSLSIDTWGVDYVLLKGDEEVLPVIAYRDDRTKNVISKVHEKMSFSGLYRHTGCQFQPFNSLYRLYADKCKGRLEGVTDFLMIPEYLMYRLCGTKAKEFTNATTTGVADANTLEFDKEIISRLCLPEQLFPQLRHSGEVIGEYEGTRVMLCATHDTASAVEGIPMEGNELYISSGTWSLLGVKTPKPITDEASRLANYSNEGGVGYNRYQKNIMGMWLVNELKREPCPDMTFSEIVKAAEESACDILVDVNAPEFLAPKSMKAAFDAAAGEKPKTIGDYFHCAYRSLAVSYRKALNELERNTGRNYEKLYIVSGGAKNAFLNRLT
;
A
#
# COMPACT_ATOMS: atom_id res chain seq x y z
N MET A 1 13.07 20.42 10.23
CA MET A 1 11.59 20.29 10.32
C MET A 1 11.06 20.25 11.76
N ALA A 2 11.76 19.62 12.70
CA ALA A 2 11.32 19.53 14.11
C ALA A 2 11.18 20.86 14.85
N TYR A 3 11.90 21.90 14.43
CA TYR A 3 11.85 23.23 15.08
C TYR A 3 10.55 24.02 14.90
N GLY A 4 9.73 23.72 13.90
CA GLY A 4 8.49 24.47 13.64
C GLY A 4 7.38 24.19 14.67
N TRP A 5 7.25 22.93 15.06
CA TRP A 5 6.14 22.48 15.91
C TRP A 5 6.23 22.98 17.35
N LYS A 6 7.45 23.04 17.93
CA LYS A 6 7.67 23.57 19.29
C LYS A 6 7.32 25.05 19.43
N LYS A 7 7.21 25.80 18.32
CA LYS A 7 6.76 27.19 18.33
C LYS A 7 5.24 27.33 18.36
N GLU A 8 4.52 26.31 17.86
CA GLU A 8 3.08 26.34 17.68
C GLU A 8 2.34 25.66 18.84
N PHE A 9 2.97 24.65 19.48
CA PHE A 9 2.40 23.89 20.59
C PHE A 9 3.26 24.02 21.85
N HIS A 10 2.64 24.37 22.96
CA HIS A 10 3.34 24.54 24.24
C HIS A 10 3.85 23.22 24.84
N GLU A 11 3.21 22.09 24.52
CA GLU A 11 3.59 20.78 25.03
C GLU A 11 3.35 19.69 23.95
N ILE A 12 4.44 19.13 23.43
CA ILE A 12 4.40 17.94 22.56
C ILE A 12 4.87 16.75 23.39
N ARG A 13 3.99 15.78 23.65
CA ARG A 13 4.27 14.62 24.52
C ARG A 13 4.86 13.44 23.77
N SER A 14 4.51 13.28 22.49
CA SER A 14 5.03 12.21 21.65
C SER A 14 5.04 12.62 20.18
N LEU A 15 5.88 11.95 19.42
CA LEU A 15 5.89 12.00 17.97
C LEU A 15 5.90 10.58 17.40
N SER A 16 5.39 10.45 16.20
CA SER A 16 5.38 9.21 15.44
C SER A 16 5.50 9.51 13.96
N ILE A 17 5.87 8.53 13.16
CA ILE A 17 6.01 8.68 11.70
C ILE A 17 5.33 7.49 11.04
N ASP A 18 4.45 7.75 10.08
CA ASP A 18 3.94 6.77 9.13
C ASP A 18 4.34 7.15 7.70
N THR A 19 4.47 6.18 6.85
CA THR A 19 4.75 6.35 5.42
C THR A 19 4.11 5.22 4.62
N TRP A 20 4.33 5.24 3.29
CA TRP A 20 4.00 4.09 2.43
C TRP A 20 4.80 2.84 2.83
N GLY A 21 4.26 1.67 2.50
CA GLY A 21 4.91 0.38 2.73
C GLY A 21 5.96 0.01 1.68
N VAL A 22 6.47 -1.19 1.77
CA VAL A 22 7.36 -1.94 0.88
C VAL A 22 8.77 -1.38 0.68
N ASP A 23 9.00 -0.09 0.86
CA ASP A 23 10.33 0.53 0.72
C ASP A 23 11.14 0.45 2.01
N TYR A 24 12.44 0.25 1.86
CA TYR A 24 13.35 0.07 2.98
C TYR A 24 14.75 0.63 2.70
N VAL A 25 15.46 0.90 3.79
CA VAL A 25 16.89 1.23 3.82
C VAL A 25 17.67 0.05 4.39
N LEU A 26 18.72 -0.38 3.71
CA LEU A 26 19.68 -1.38 4.21
C LEU A 26 20.78 -0.69 5.00
N LEU A 27 21.17 -1.28 6.13
CA LEU A 27 22.21 -0.74 7.01
C LEU A 27 23.32 -1.76 7.25
N LYS A 28 24.57 -1.28 7.27
CA LYS A 28 25.74 -1.98 7.82
C LYS A 28 26.18 -1.25 9.10
N GLY A 29 25.79 -1.79 10.25
CA GLY A 29 25.85 -1.00 11.49
C GLY A 29 24.92 0.19 11.38
N ASP A 30 25.47 1.40 11.35
CA ASP A 30 24.70 2.65 11.26
C ASP A 30 24.83 3.32 9.87
N GLU A 31 25.58 2.70 8.93
CA GLU A 31 25.83 3.25 7.59
C GLU A 31 24.79 2.71 6.59
N GLU A 32 24.23 3.60 5.77
CA GLU A 32 23.32 3.22 4.70
C GLU A 32 24.03 2.51 3.53
N VAL A 33 23.42 1.46 3.01
CA VAL A 33 23.84 0.82 1.75
C VAL A 33 23.18 1.54 0.58
N LEU A 34 23.90 2.49 0.02
CA LEU A 34 23.43 3.31 -1.09
C LEU A 34 23.52 2.59 -2.46
N PRO A 35 22.68 2.97 -3.45
CA PRO A 35 21.54 3.87 -3.30
C PRO A 35 20.34 3.19 -2.59
N VAL A 36 19.51 3.98 -1.92
CA VAL A 36 18.17 3.52 -1.52
C VAL A 36 17.31 3.43 -2.77
N ILE A 37 16.69 2.28 -3.02
CA ILE A 37 15.99 2.00 -4.28
C ILE A 37 14.50 1.98 -4.03
N ALA A 38 13.73 2.81 -4.76
CA ALA A 38 12.28 2.89 -4.66
C ALA A 38 11.57 1.66 -5.25
N TYR A 39 10.34 1.38 -4.83
CA TYR A 39 9.56 0.19 -5.22
C TYR A 39 9.18 0.14 -6.71
N ARG A 40 9.22 1.26 -7.42
CA ARG A 40 8.96 1.33 -8.87
C ARG A 40 10.14 0.89 -9.75
N ASP A 41 11.22 0.41 -9.12
CA ASP A 41 12.39 -0.16 -9.80
C ASP A 41 12.08 -1.55 -10.37
N ASP A 42 12.71 -1.88 -11.49
CA ASP A 42 12.48 -3.10 -12.26
C ASP A 42 13.25 -4.34 -11.75
N ARG A 43 14.03 -4.23 -10.66
CA ARG A 43 14.97 -5.28 -10.21
C ARG A 43 14.32 -6.61 -9.84
N THR A 44 13.02 -6.62 -9.59
CA THR A 44 12.27 -7.82 -9.19
C THR A 44 11.84 -8.70 -10.36
N LYS A 45 11.75 -8.15 -11.59
CA LYS A 45 11.22 -8.85 -12.78
C LYS A 45 11.84 -10.23 -13.00
N ASN A 46 13.16 -10.35 -12.77
CA ASN A 46 13.92 -11.58 -13.05
C ASN A 46 14.08 -12.50 -11.83
N VAL A 47 13.48 -12.16 -10.69
CA VAL A 47 13.64 -12.95 -9.45
C VAL A 47 12.31 -13.51 -8.92
N ILE A 48 11.17 -13.00 -9.35
CA ILE A 48 9.86 -13.47 -8.90
C ILE A 48 9.70 -14.97 -9.16
N SER A 49 10.00 -15.45 -10.38
CA SER A 49 9.96 -16.88 -10.72
C SER A 49 10.88 -17.72 -9.82
N LYS A 50 12.10 -17.24 -9.56
CA LYS A 50 13.08 -17.92 -8.70
C LYS A 50 12.61 -18.01 -7.25
N VAL A 51 11.90 -17.00 -6.75
CA VAL A 51 11.25 -17.04 -5.44
C VAL A 51 10.14 -18.08 -5.44
N HIS A 52 9.30 -18.10 -6.48
CA HIS A 52 8.17 -19.03 -6.59
C HIS A 52 8.62 -20.50 -6.81
N GLU A 53 9.81 -20.74 -7.37
CA GLU A 53 10.44 -22.07 -7.42
C GLU A 53 10.81 -22.59 -6.02
N LYS A 54 11.21 -21.70 -5.11
CA LYS A 54 11.55 -22.04 -3.72
C LYS A 54 10.33 -22.20 -2.82
N MET A 55 9.34 -21.34 -3.03
CA MET A 55 8.06 -21.37 -2.34
C MET A 55 6.98 -20.79 -3.27
N SER A 56 6.01 -21.59 -3.68
CA SER A 56 4.96 -21.15 -4.60
C SER A 56 4.20 -19.95 -4.02
N PHE A 57 3.60 -19.11 -4.88
CA PHE A 57 2.82 -17.99 -4.41
C PHE A 57 1.63 -18.42 -3.52
N SER A 58 1.01 -19.56 -3.82
CA SER A 58 -0.02 -20.15 -2.94
C SER A 58 0.53 -20.49 -1.55
N GLY A 59 1.78 -20.98 -1.47
CA GLY A 59 2.48 -21.21 -0.20
C GLY A 59 2.73 -19.89 0.54
N LEU A 60 3.34 -18.92 -0.13
CA LEU A 60 3.59 -17.57 0.45
C LEU A 60 2.30 -16.94 0.97
N TYR A 61 1.22 -17.00 0.18
CA TYR A 61 -0.06 -16.39 0.54
C TYR A 61 -0.69 -17.05 1.78
N ARG A 62 -0.61 -18.38 1.91
CA ARG A 62 -1.14 -19.09 3.10
C ARG A 62 -0.46 -18.66 4.40
N HIS A 63 0.82 -18.32 4.34
CA HIS A 63 1.57 -17.83 5.50
C HIS A 63 1.31 -16.36 5.77
N THR A 64 1.48 -15.54 4.74
CA THR A 64 1.49 -14.07 4.90
C THR A 64 0.14 -13.41 4.67
N GLY A 65 -0.75 -14.06 3.91
CA GLY A 65 -1.96 -13.42 3.41
C GLY A 65 -1.70 -12.18 2.53
N CYS A 66 -0.45 -11.92 2.18
CA CYS A 66 -0.06 -10.71 1.46
C CYS A 66 -0.41 -10.83 -0.03
N GLN A 67 -1.12 -9.85 -0.55
CA GLN A 67 -1.45 -9.69 -1.96
C GLN A 67 -0.18 -9.74 -2.83
N PHE A 68 -0.26 -10.40 -3.98
CA PHE A 68 0.81 -10.35 -4.95
C PHE A 68 0.95 -8.93 -5.54
N GLN A 69 2.14 -8.39 -5.35
CA GLN A 69 2.60 -7.22 -6.07
C GLN A 69 4.07 -7.45 -6.46
N PRO A 70 4.48 -7.15 -7.69
CA PRO A 70 5.86 -7.40 -8.13
C PRO A 70 6.89 -6.63 -7.31
N PHE A 71 6.47 -5.61 -6.58
CA PHE A 71 7.28 -4.76 -5.75
C PHE A 71 7.24 -5.08 -4.24
N ASN A 72 6.57 -6.16 -3.78
CA ASN A 72 6.64 -6.57 -2.38
C ASN A 72 8.11 -6.70 -1.94
N SER A 73 8.41 -6.29 -0.70
CA SER A 73 9.78 -6.26 -0.17
C SER A 73 10.47 -7.62 -0.23
N LEU A 74 9.72 -8.71 -0.12
CA LEU A 74 10.20 -10.09 -0.30
C LEU A 74 11.01 -10.27 -1.58
N TYR A 75 10.44 -9.88 -2.74
CA TYR A 75 11.11 -10.02 -4.03
C TYR A 75 12.29 -9.08 -4.16
N ARG A 76 12.20 -7.90 -3.56
CA ARG A 76 13.26 -6.89 -3.57
C ARG A 76 14.44 -7.29 -2.69
N LEU A 77 14.20 -7.83 -1.49
CA LEU A 77 15.22 -8.40 -0.62
C LEU A 77 15.91 -9.59 -1.30
N TYR A 78 15.13 -10.45 -1.97
CA TYR A 78 15.70 -11.54 -2.73
C TYR A 78 16.57 -11.06 -3.91
N ALA A 79 16.13 -10.00 -4.61
CA ALA A 79 16.94 -9.38 -5.67
C ALA A 79 18.22 -8.75 -5.12
N ASP A 80 18.15 -8.06 -3.98
CA ASP A 80 19.34 -7.50 -3.30
C ASP A 80 20.31 -8.59 -2.87
N LYS A 81 19.79 -9.72 -2.34
CA LYS A 81 20.59 -10.90 -2.04
C LYS A 81 21.32 -11.41 -3.28
N CYS A 82 20.60 -11.61 -4.39
CA CYS A 82 21.18 -12.11 -5.63
C CYS A 82 22.26 -11.20 -6.21
N LYS A 83 22.22 -9.90 -5.88
CA LYS A 83 23.21 -8.90 -6.28
C LYS A 83 24.33 -8.68 -5.26
N GLY A 84 24.39 -9.49 -4.19
CA GLY A 84 25.39 -9.33 -3.12
C GLY A 84 25.17 -8.12 -2.22
N ARG A 85 24.07 -7.37 -2.38
CA ARG A 85 23.81 -6.16 -1.58
C ARG A 85 23.51 -6.44 -0.11
N LEU A 86 23.15 -7.68 0.24
CA LEU A 86 22.92 -8.09 1.63
C LEU A 86 24.20 -8.55 2.35
N GLU A 87 25.35 -8.57 1.69
CA GLU A 87 26.62 -8.95 2.32
C GLU A 87 27.02 -7.93 3.39
N GLY A 88 27.17 -8.41 4.63
CA GLY A 88 27.49 -7.58 5.80
C GLY A 88 26.38 -6.64 6.26
N VAL A 89 25.17 -6.74 5.69
CA VAL A 89 24.01 -5.96 6.15
C VAL A 89 23.56 -6.50 7.51
N THR A 90 23.36 -5.59 8.45
CA THR A 90 22.93 -5.90 9.81
C THR A 90 21.44 -5.67 10.01
N ASP A 91 20.85 -4.73 9.24
CA ASP A 91 19.43 -4.38 9.33
C ASP A 91 18.86 -3.97 7.97
N PHE A 92 17.56 -4.17 7.79
CA PHE A 92 16.76 -3.36 6.88
C PHE A 92 15.68 -2.66 7.70
N LEU A 93 15.44 -1.39 7.47
CA LEU A 93 14.38 -0.63 8.13
C LEU A 93 13.43 -0.09 7.07
N MET A 94 12.13 -0.30 7.28
CA MET A 94 11.14 0.37 6.46
C MET A 94 11.29 1.89 6.60
N ILE A 95 10.83 2.65 5.62
CA ILE A 95 11.08 4.11 5.61
C ILE A 95 10.68 4.80 6.92
N PRO A 96 9.48 4.57 7.53
CA PRO A 96 9.13 5.23 8.78
C PRO A 96 10.02 4.77 9.95
N GLU A 97 10.39 3.50 9.99
CA GLU A 97 11.29 2.93 10.99
C GLU A 97 12.69 3.56 10.88
N TYR A 98 13.20 3.71 9.66
CA TYR A 98 14.47 4.38 9.40
C TYR A 98 14.44 5.85 9.86
N LEU A 99 13.38 6.58 9.54
CA LEU A 99 13.24 7.98 9.97
C LEU A 99 13.19 8.12 11.50
N MET A 100 12.43 7.24 12.17
CA MET A 100 12.39 7.22 13.65
C MET A 100 13.74 6.80 14.25
N TYR A 101 14.43 5.81 13.67
CA TYR A 101 15.79 5.45 14.06
C TYR A 101 16.73 6.66 13.97
N ARG A 102 16.68 7.47 12.91
CA ARG A 102 17.50 8.67 12.77
C ARG A 102 17.20 9.75 13.81
N LEU A 103 16.00 9.73 14.41
CA LEU A 103 15.62 10.63 15.49
C LEU A 103 16.10 10.14 16.87
N CYS A 104 15.84 8.87 17.21
CA CYS A 104 16.04 8.38 18.57
C CYS A 104 17.13 7.31 18.73
N GLY A 105 17.79 6.88 17.64
CA GLY A 105 18.86 5.88 17.66
C GLY A 105 18.40 4.43 17.86
N THR A 106 17.08 4.16 17.96
CA THR A 106 16.54 2.81 18.17
C THR A 106 16.04 2.21 16.87
N LYS A 107 16.58 1.06 16.49
CA LYS A 107 16.12 0.27 15.36
C LYS A 107 14.95 -0.60 15.81
N ALA A 108 13.76 -0.32 15.33
CA ALA A 108 12.54 -1.06 15.64
C ALA A 108 11.78 -1.37 14.35
N LYS A 109 11.17 -2.55 14.27
CA LYS A 109 10.32 -2.96 13.16
C LYS A 109 8.88 -3.06 13.63
N GLU A 110 8.00 -2.33 12.94
CA GLU A 110 6.60 -2.24 13.36
C GLU A 110 5.72 -3.17 12.51
N PHE A 111 4.82 -3.87 13.18
CA PHE A 111 4.01 -4.94 12.61
C PHE A 111 3.18 -4.50 11.39
N THR A 112 2.50 -3.35 11.43
CA THR A 112 1.60 -2.95 10.33
C THR A 112 2.34 -2.73 9.01
N ASN A 113 3.55 -2.17 9.08
CA ASN A 113 4.38 -1.99 7.90
C ASN A 113 5.09 -3.30 7.50
N ALA A 114 5.51 -4.11 8.48
CA ALA A 114 6.11 -5.42 8.21
C ALA A 114 5.18 -6.33 7.40
N THR A 115 3.87 -6.27 7.57
CA THR A 115 2.91 -7.07 6.80
C THR A 115 2.88 -6.72 5.31
N THR A 116 3.32 -5.52 4.91
CA THR A 116 3.43 -5.15 3.49
C THR A 116 4.60 -5.83 2.79
N THR A 117 5.55 -6.37 3.56
CA THR A 117 6.79 -6.97 3.04
C THR A 117 6.57 -8.28 2.30
N GLY A 118 5.51 -9.03 2.62
CA GLY A 118 5.31 -10.41 2.17
C GLY A 118 6.22 -11.43 2.89
N VAL A 119 6.74 -11.07 4.08
CA VAL A 119 7.58 -11.95 4.93
C VAL A 119 7.00 -12.13 6.33
N ALA A 120 6.08 -11.26 6.77
CA ALA A 120 5.40 -11.42 8.06
C ALA A 120 4.28 -12.46 7.96
N ASP A 121 4.20 -13.36 8.93
CA ASP A 121 3.12 -14.34 9.06
C ASP A 121 1.87 -13.68 9.63
N ALA A 122 0.75 -13.85 8.92
CA ALA A 122 -0.50 -13.20 9.27
C ALA A 122 -1.14 -13.75 10.57
N ASN A 123 -0.78 -14.96 11.01
CA ASN A 123 -1.35 -15.61 12.18
C ASN A 123 -0.49 -15.43 13.43
N THR A 124 0.84 -15.54 13.28
CA THR A 124 1.78 -15.42 14.41
C THR A 124 2.12 -13.98 14.74
N LEU A 125 1.86 -13.05 13.81
CA LEU A 125 2.20 -11.62 13.88
C LEU A 125 3.70 -11.35 14.04
N GLU A 126 4.52 -12.27 13.51
CA GLU A 126 5.99 -12.21 13.49
C GLU A 126 6.51 -12.46 12.06
N PHE A 127 7.79 -12.25 11.83
CA PHE A 127 8.41 -12.65 10.58
C PHE A 127 8.42 -14.17 10.41
N ASP A 128 8.06 -14.65 9.22
CA ASP A 128 7.95 -16.07 8.92
C ASP A 128 9.33 -16.72 8.70
N LYS A 129 9.70 -17.59 9.63
CA LYS A 129 11.00 -18.29 9.62
C LYS A 129 11.13 -19.26 8.45
N GLU A 130 10.03 -19.86 7.98
CA GLU A 130 10.07 -20.80 6.83
C GLU A 130 10.36 -20.03 5.54
N ILE A 131 9.72 -18.90 5.31
CA ILE A 131 9.98 -18.02 4.17
C ILE A 131 11.44 -17.56 4.17
N ILE A 132 11.90 -17.04 5.31
CA ILE A 132 13.28 -16.56 5.49
C ILE A 132 14.29 -17.66 5.16
N SER A 133 14.10 -18.87 5.72
CA SER A 133 14.97 -20.02 5.52
C SER A 133 14.96 -20.51 4.07
N ARG A 134 13.77 -20.71 3.47
CA ARG A 134 13.64 -21.18 2.07
C ARG A 134 14.29 -20.24 1.06
N LEU A 135 14.19 -18.93 1.30
CA LEU A 135 14.83 -17.93 0.47
C LEU A 135 16.29 -17.68 0.84
N CYS A 136 16.77 -18.32 1.92
CA CYS A 136 18.10 -18.11 2.50
C CYS A 136 18.38 -16.62 2.71
N LEU A 137 17.43 -15.88 3.25
CA LEU A 137 17.63 -14.49 3.69
C LEU A 137 18.38 -14.49 5.03
N PRO A 138 19.21 -13.48 5.30
CA PRO A 138 19.94 -13.41 6.57
C PRO A 138 18.96 -13.24 7.76
N GLU A 139 18.93 -14.22 8.67
CA GLU A 139 17.94 -14.26 9.78
C GLU A 139 18.03 -13.03 10.69
N GLN A 140 19.22 -12.46 10.89
CA GLN A 140 19.44 -11.28 11.73
C GLN A 140 18.68 -10.04 11.24
N LEU A 141 18.24 -10.01 9.97
CA LEU A 141 17.45 -8.92 9.41
C LEU A 141 15.99 -8.93 9.91
N PHE A 142 15.54 -10.01 10.54
CA PHE A 142 14.16 -10.27 10.91
C PHE A 142 14.00 -10.47 12.43
N PRO A 143 14.29 -9.43 13.26
CA PRO A 143 14.08 -9.50 14.71
C PRO A 143 12.59 -9.55 15.03
N GLN A 144 12.27 -9.72 16.33
CA GLN A 144 10.90 -9.63 16.82
C GLN A 144 10.24 -8.31 16.40
N LEU A 145 9.00 -8.41 15.97
CA LEU A 145 8.19 -7.25 15.61
C LEU A 145 7.70 -6.51 16.86
N ARG A 146 7.60 -5.20 16.72
CA ARG A 146 7.04 -4.30 17.73
C ARG A 146 5.65 -3.87 17.28
N HIS A 147 4.86 -3.36 18.21
CA HIS A 147 3.47 -2.99 17.96
C HIS A 147 3.24 -1.48 18.18
N SER A 148 2.20 -0.98 17.51
CA SER A 148 1.74 0.40 17.67
C SER A 148 1.45 0.71 19.16
N GLY A 149 1.84 1.91 19.59
CA GLY A 149 1.71 2.36 20.99
C GLY A 149 2.99 2.17 21.83
N GLU A 150 3.98 1.41 21.36
CA GLU A 150 5.24 1.23 22.07
C GLU A 150 6.16 2.47 21.95
N VAL A 151 6.75 2.89 23.07
CA VAL A 151 7.80 3.92 23.09
C VAL A 151 9.13 3.26 22.73
N ILE A 152 9.80 3.81 21.73
CA ILE A 152 11.09 3.29 21.22
C ILE A 152 12.28 4.18 21.56
N GLY A 153 12.05 5.39 22.05
CA GLY A 153 13.11 6.30 22.42
C GLY A 153 12.59 7.71 22.67
N GLU A 154 13.50 8.66 22.60
CA GLU A 154 13.23 10.07 22.84
C GLU A 154 14.00 10.94 21.83
N TYR A 155 13.38 12.02 21.39
CA TYR A 155 13.99 13.06 20.58
C TYR A 155 13.70 14.42 21.15
N GLU A 156 14.72 15.14 21.60
CA GLU A 156 14.64 16.48 22.22
C GLU A 156 13.58 16.59 23.33
N GLY A 157 13.52 15.61 24.24
CA GLY A 157 12.57 15.59 25.34
C GLY A 157 11.15 15.14 24.96
N THR A 158 10.94 14.69 23.72
CA THR A 158 9.67 14.19 23.21
C THR A 158 9.77 12.69 22.96
N ARG A 159 8.84 11.89 23.50
CA ARG A 159 8.83 10.45 23.27
C ARG A 159 8.63 10.11 21.80
N VAL A 160 9.47 9.24 21.25
CA VAL A 160 9.27 8.63 19.94
C VAL A 160 8.50 7.33 20.13
N MET A 161 7.31 7.25 19.51
CA MET A 161 6.39 6.12 19.67
C MET A 161 6.09 5.51 18.30
N LEU A 162 5.87 4.20 18.28
CA LEU A 162 5.32 3.53 17.10
C LEU A 162 3.83 3.85 16.97
N CYS A 163 3.40 4.34 15.82
CA CYS A 163 2.00 4.29 15.40
C CYS A 163 1.79 3.05 14.51
N ALA A 164 0.65 2.93 13.86
CA ALA A 164 0.51 2.06 12.71
C ALA A 164 1.35 2.67 11.57
N THR A 165 2.60 2.23 11.42
CA THR A 165 3.61 2.94 10.59
C THR A 165 3.38 2.83 9.09
N HIS A 166 2.48 1.95 8.64
CA HIS A 166 1.94 1.99 7.28
C HIS A 166 0.82 3.03 7.20
N ASP A 167 0.98 4.06 6.35
CA ASP A 167 0.06 5.20 6.20
C ASP A 167 -1.41 4.80 6.03
N THR A 168 -1.66 3.72 5.27
CA THR A 168 -3.01 3.17 5.13
C THR A 168 -3.52 2.57 6.44
N ALA A 169 -2.65 1.95 7.25
CA ALA A 169 -3.06 1.44 8.56
C ALA A 169 -3.42 2.59 9.51
N SER A 170 -2.61 3.65 9.53
CA SER A 170 -2.91 4.88 10.26
C SER A 170 -4.22 5.53 9.80
N ALA A 171 -4.45 5.62 8.48
CA ALA A 171 -5.68 6.17 7.94
C ALA A 171 -6.93 5.36 8.35
N VAL A 172 -6.83 4.02 8.31
CA VAL A 172 -7.93 3.13 8.70
C VAL A 172 -8.19 3.19 10.21
N GLU A 173 -7.13 3.35 11.02
CA GLU A 173 -7.29 3.51 12.47
C GLU A 173 -8.06 4.78 12.84
N GLY A 174 -7.88 5.85 12.07
CA GLY A 174 -8.62 7.11 12.24
C GLY A 174 -10.08 7.06 11.80
N ILE A 175 -10.57 5.97 11.18
CA ILE A 175 -11.97 5.83 10.76
C ILE A 175 -12.83 5.35 11.95
N PRO A 176 -13.93 6.03 12.29
CA PRO A 176 -14.82 5.61 13.38
C PRO A 176 -15.70 4.42 12.97
N MET A 177 -15.08 3.27 12.67
CA MET A 177 -15.76 2.03 12.30
C MET A 177 -16.12 1.26 13.58
N GLU A 178 -17.37 0.85 13.69
CA GLU A 178 -17.93 0.18 14.88
C GLU A 178 -18.36 -1.28 14.62
N GLY A 179 -18.31 -1.75 13.37
CA GLY A 179 -18.79 -3.12 13.10
C GLY A 179 -18.74 -3.54 11.64
N ASN A 180 -19.92 -3.69 11.00
CA ASN A 180 -20.05 -4.25 9.66
C ASN A 180 -19.93 -3.18 8.56
N GLU A 181 -18.80 -2.55 8.50
CA GLU A 181 -18.54 -1.39 7.65
C GLU A 181 -17.32 -1.62 6.75
N LEU A 182 -17.32 -0.93 5.61
CA LEU A 182 -16.22 -0.91 4.66
C LEU A 182 -15.44 0.40 4.73
N TYR A 183 -14.21 0.37 4.25
CA TYR A 183 -13.50 1.59 3.90
C TYR A 183 -12.93 1.54 2.49
N ILE A 184 -12.77 2.70 1.88
CA ILE A 184 -11.87 2.95 0.75
C ILE A 184 -10.90 4.05 1.16
N SER A 185 -9.62 3.70 1.30
CA SER A 185 -8.56 4.70 1.35
C SER A 185 -8.24 5.11 -0.09
N SER A 186 -8.83 6.23 -0.53
CA SER A 186 -8.77 6.71 -1.91
C SER A 186 -7.63 7.69 -2.10
N GLY A 187 -6.46 7.19 -2.48
CA GLY A 187 -5.25 7.95 -2.78
C GLY A 187 -4.74 7.70 -4.20
N THR A 188 -3.44 7.69 -4.39
CA THR A 188 -2.78 7.23 -5.64
C THR A 188 -3.24 5.83 -6.00
N TRP A 189 -3.25 4.94 -5.02
CA TRP A 189 -3.98 3.68 -5.01
C TRP A 189 -5.29 3.85 -4.24
N SER A 190 -6.25 2.96 -4.48
CA SER A 190 -7.47 2.82 -3.69
C SER A 190 -7.44 1.47 -2.99
N LEU A 191 -7.45 1.48 -1.66
CA LEU A 191 -7.50 0.27 -0.86
C LEU A 191 -8.91 0.10 -0.30
N LEU A 192 -9.65 -0.85 -0.88
CA LEU A 192 -10.99 -1.22 -0.41
C LEU A 192 -10.87 -2.39 0.55
N GLY A 193 -11.42 -2.27 1.76
CA GLY A 193 -11.29 -3.32 2.76
C GLY A 193 -12.20 -3.20 3.95
N VAL A 194 -12.00 -4.15 4.88
CA VAL A 194 -12.72 -4.29 6.14
C VAL A 194 -11.76 -4.62 7.27
N LYS A 195 -12.16 -4.36 8.51
CA LYS A 195 -11.49 -4.86 9.72
C LYS A 195 -11.97 -6.28 10.00
N THR A 196 -11.04 -7.23 10.16
CA THR A 196 -11.35 -8.61 10.53
C THR A 196 -10.57 -9.03 11.79
N PRO A 197 -11.12 -9.87 12.66
CA PRO A 197 -10.41 -10.32 13.85
C PRO A 197 -9.30 -11.33 13.55
N LYS A 198 -9.37 -11.97 12.38
CA LYS A 198 -8.39 -12.99 11.92
C LYS A 198 -8.14 -12.82 10.43
N PRO A 199 -6.94 -13.19 9.95
CA PRO A 199 -6.64 -13.18 8.53
C PRO A 199 -7.48 -14.21 7.76
N ILE A 200 -7.74 -13.92 6.49
CA ILE A 200 -8.44 -14.81 5.53
C ILE A 200 -7.44 -15.16 4.43
N THR A 201 -6.80 -16.32 4.55
CA THR A 201 -5.69 -16.75 3.68
C THR A 201 -6.04 -17.93 2.79
N ASP A 202 -7.33 -18.12 2.52
CA ASP A 202 -7.84 -19.19 1.67
C ASP A 202 -7.55 -18.95 0.17
N GLU A 203 -7.83 -19.97 -0.63
CA GLU A 203 -7.56 -19.94 -2.07
C GLU A 203 -8.46 -18.92 -2.80
N ALA A 204 -9.69 -18.70 -2.34
CA ALA A 204 -10.59 -17.71 -2.93
C ALA A 204 -10.04 -16.29 -2.75
N SER A 205 -9.56 -15.98 -1.56
CA SER A 205 -8.91 -14.70 -1.23
C SER A 205 -7.63 -14.50 -2.05
N ARG A 206 -6.81 -15.56 -2.20
CA ARG A 206 -5.60 -15.52 -3.03
C ARG A 206 -5.91 -15.24 -4.50
N LEU A 207 -6.90 -15.95 -5.07
CA LEU A 207 -7.30 -15.79 -6.48
C LEU A 207 -7.92 -14.41 -6.74
N ALA A 208 -8.67 -13.88 -5.79
CA ALA A 208 -9.20 -12.53 -5.85
C ALA A 208 -8.15 -11.44 -5.54
N ASN A 209 -6.91 -11.85 -5.20
CA ASN A 209 -5.78 -10.98 -4.87
C ASN A 209 -6.08 -10.00 -3.72
N TYR A 210 -6.68 -10.51 -2.63
CA TYR A 210 -6.86 -9.78 -1.38
C TYR A 210 -5.60 -9.87 -0.50
N SER A 211 -5.35 -8.82 0.27
CA SER A 211 -4.26 -8.74 1.23
C SER A 211 -4.81 -8.78 2.65
N ASN A 212 -4.07 -9.46 3.53
CA ASN A 212 -4.25 -9.41 4.97
C ASN A 212 -3.09 -8.59 5.55
N GLU A 213 -3.35 -7.36 5.91
CA GLU A 213 -2.33 -6.47 6.46
C GLU A 213 -2.67 -6.09 7.90
N GLY A 214 -1.64 -5.83 8.70
CA GLY A 214 -1.80 -5.48 10.11
C GLY A 214 -2.55 -4.18 10.33
N GLY A 215 -3.45 -4.18 11.30
CA GLY A 215 -4.03 -3.02 11.96
C GLY A 215 -3.66 -3.03 13.45
N VAL A 216 -4.19 -2.10 14.24
CA VAL A 216 -3.96 -2.02 15.68
C VAL A 216 -4.94 -2.95 16.40
N GLY A 217 -4.51 -4.20 16.68
CA GLY A 217 -5.35 -5.22 17.32
C GLY A 217 -6.39 -5.89 16.41
N TYR A 218 -6.30 -5.70 15.10
CA TYR A 218 -7.14 -6.34 14.09
C TYR A 218 -6.33 -6.57 12.80
N ASN A 219 -6.94 -7.27 11.85
CA ASN A 219 -6.39 -7.47 10.51
C ASN A 219 -7.19 -6.65 9.50
N ARG A 220 -6.52 -6.00 8.56
CA ARG A 220 -7.11 -5.32 7.42
C ARG A 220 -7.19 -6.28 6.25
N TYR A 221 -8.39 -6.83 6.00
CA TYR A 221 -8.65 -7.62 4.82
C TYR A 221 -9.04 -6.70 3.68
N GLN A 222 -8.13 -6.45 2.75
CA GLN A 222 -8.26 -5.39 1.76
C GLN A 222 -7.73 -5.78 0.40
N LYS A 223 -8.16 -5.06 -0.63
CA LYS A 223 -7.66 -5.18 -2.00
C LYS A 223 -7.12 -3.84 -2.47
N ASN A 224 -5.91 -3.89 -3.01
CA ASN A 224 -5.30 -2.75 -3.68
C ASN A 224 -5.86 -2.63 -5.10
N ILE A 225 -6.45 -1.51 -5.41
CA ILE A 225 -7.09 -1.19 -6.69
C ILE A 225 -6.42 0.06 -7.23
N MET A 226 -6.28 0.18 -8.54
CA MET A 226 -5.84 1.44 -9.12
C MET A 226 -6.73 2.60 -8.61
N GLY A 227 -6.11 3.75 -8.32
CA GLY A 227 -6.80 4.89 -7.73
C GLY A 227 -6.66 6.16 -8.55
N MET A 228 -6.48 7.27 -7.85
CA MET A 228 -6.37 8.61 -8.46
C MET A 228 -5.10 8.80 -9.31
N TRP A 229 -4.19 7.83 -9.32
CA TRP A 229 -3.06 7.78 -10.25
C TRP A 229 -3.50 7.98 -11.70
N LEU A 230 -4.58 7.30 -12.14
CA LEU A 230 -5.13 7.43 -13.49
C LEU A 230 -5.48 8.89 -13.81
N VAL A 231 -6.19 9.53 -12.89
CA VAL A 231 -6.66 10.93 -13.06
C VAL A 231 -5.48 11.90 -13.05
N ASN A 232 -4.52 11.69 -12.15
CA ASN A 232 -3.34 12.53 -12.03
C ASN A 232 -2.46 12.45 -13.30
N GLU A 233 -2.24 11.25 -13.83
CA GLU A 233 -1.45 11.07 -15.05
C GLU A 233 -2.20 11.56 -16.31
N LEU A 234 -3.52 11.35 -16.41
CA LEU A 234 -4.31 11.97 -17.46
C LEU A 234 -4.22 13.50 -17.41
N LYS A 235 -4.30 14.10 -16.21
CA LYS A 235 -4.13 15.55 -16.06
C LYS A 235 -2.76 16.02 -16.52
N ARG A 236 -1.70 15.32 -16.09
CA ARG A 236 -0.31 15.74 -16.30
C ARG A 236 0.08 15.90 -17.77
N GLU A 237 -0.47 15.07 -18.66
CA GLU A 237 -0.08 15.03 -20.07
C GLU A 237 -0.98 15.91 -20.96
N PRO A 238 -2.31 15.63 -21.11
CA PRO A 238 -3.15 16.37 -22.06
C PRO A 238 -3.71 17.69 -21.52
N CYS A 239 -3.72 17.92 -20.20
CA CYS A 239 -4.35 19.11 -19.63
C CYS A 239 -3.71 19.57 -18.31
N PRO A 240 -2.39 19.84 -18.28
CA PRO A 240 -1.66 20.18 -17.06
C PRO A 240 -2.20 21.43 -16.35
N ASP A 241 -2.76 22.36 -17.07
CA ASP A 241 -3.27 23.66 -16.56
C ASP A 241 -4.69 23.58 -15.99
N MET A 242 -5.46 22.51 -16.28
CA MET A 242 -6.79 22.35 -15.72
C MET A 242 -6.72 22.11 -14.21
N THR A 243 -7.58 22.77 -13.48
CA THR A 243 -7.81 22.46 -12.05
C THR A 243 -8.61 21.18 -11.89
N PHE A 244 -8.52 20.53 -10.71
CA PHE A 244 -9.35 19.36 -10.44
C PHE A 244 -10.85 19.63 -10.50
N SER A 245 -11.29 20.84 -10.16
CA SER A 245 -12.69 21.26 -10.28
C SER A 245 -13.16 21.30 -11.73
N GLU A 246 -12.33 21.82 -12.65
CA GLU A 246 -12.64 21.85 -14.07
C GLU A 246 -12.65 20.44 -14.68
N ILE A 247 -11.73 19.56 -14.25
CA ILE A 247 -11.72 18.15 -14.63
C ILE A 247 -13.01 17.44 -14.21
N VAL A 248 -13.42 17.62 -12.96
CA VAL A 248 -14.65 17.01 -12.44
C VAL A 248 -15.85 17.51 -13.22
N LYS A 249 -15.94 18.83 -13.47
CA LYS A 249 -17.02 19.42 -14.26
C LYS A 249 -17.06 18.86 -15.69
N ALA A 250 -15.93 18.79 -16.37
CA ALA A 250 -15.84 18.23 -17.72
C ALA A 250 -16.25 16.74 -17.76
N ALA A 251 -15.89 15.97 -16.72
CA ALA A 251 -16.31 14.60 -16.59
C ALA A 251 -17.83 14.47 -16.33
N GLU A 252 -18.43 15.33 -15.49
CA GLU A 252 -19.87 15.34 -15.23
C GLU A 252 -20.71 15.69 -16.46
N GLU A 253 -20.20 16.57 -17.32
CA GLU A 253 -20.86 17.00 -18.57
C GLU A 253 -20.75 15.94 -19.68
N SER A 254 -19.87 14.96 -19.53
CA SER A 254 -19.67 13.90 -20.53
C SER A 254 -20.75 12.81 -20.41
N ALA A 255 -21.25 12.35 -21.56
CA ALA A 255 -22.12 11.19 -21.68
C ALA A 255 -21.39 9.90 -22.10
N CYS A 256 -20.07 9.86 -21.91
CA CYS A 256 -19.23 8.73 -22.30
C CYS A 256 -19.58 7.49 -21.48
N ASP A 257 -19.89 6.38 -22.15
CA ASP A 257 -20.21 5.09 -21.51
C ASP A 257 -19.08 4.05 -21.58
N ILE A 258 -17.94 4.45 -22.13
CA ILE A 258 -16.74 3.62 -22.26
C ILE A 258 -16.23 3.22 -20.87
N LEU A 259 -15.86 1.94 -20.76
CA LEU A 259 -15.21 1.38 -19.57
C LEU A 259 -13.91 0.67 -19.94
N VAL A 260 -12.93 0.72 -19.05
CA VAL A 260 -11.66 0.00 -19.15
C VAL A 260 -11.39 -0.79 -17.86
N ASP A 261 -10.58 -1.84 -17.93
CA ASP A 261 -10.08 -2.48 -16.71
C ASP A 261 -8.93 -1.65 -16.14
N VAL A 262 -9.23 -0.84 -15.15
CA VAL A 262 -8.26 0.06 -14.50
C VAL A 262 -7.08 -0.67 -13.83
N ASN A 263 -7.21 -1.96 -13.54
CA ASN A 263 -6.17 -2.77 -12.91
C ASN A 263 -5.29 -3.50 -13.92
N ALA A 264 -5.53 -3.32 -15.21
CA ALA A 264 -4.71 -3.91 -16.26
C ALA A 264 -3.27 -3.37 -16.22
N PRO A 265 -2.27 -4.21 -16.53
CA PRO A 265 -0.84 -3.86 -16.41
C PRO A 265 -0.43 -2.60 -17.14
N GLU A 266 -1.09 -2.27 -18.25
CA GLU A 266 -0.83 -1.09 -19.07
C GLU A 266 -1.06 0.23 -18.33
N PHE A 267 -1.87 0.26 -17.26
CA PHE A 267 -2.13 1.45 -16.46
C PHE A 267 -1.14 1.66 -15.31
N LEU A 268 -0.29 0.68 -15.01
CA LEU A 268 0.61 0.73 -13.85
C LEU A 268 1.68 1.82 -14.00
N ALA A 269 2.33 1.88 -15.17
CA ALA A 269 3.40 2.85 -15.45
C ALA A 269 3.50 3.12 -16.96
N PRO A 270 2.45 3.65 -17.61
CA PRO A 270 2.49 3.93 -19.03
C PRO A 270 3.39 5.14 -19.34
N LYS A 271 3.97 5.16 -20.55
CA LYS A 271 4.66 6.37 -21.06
C LYS A 271 3.67 7.52 -21.29
N SER A 272 2.45 7.18 -21.69
CA SER A 272 1.32 8.10 -21.88
C SER A 272 0.06 7.42 -21.36
N MET A 273 -0.56 8.03 -20.35
CA MET A 273 -1.81 7.53 -19.78
C MET A 273 -2.95 7.62 -20.81
N LYS A 274 -2.99 8.72 -21.58
CA LYS A 274 -3.97 8.87 -22.65
C LYS A 274 -3.87 7.75 -23.68
N ALA A 275 -2.65 7.40 -24.10
CA ALA A 275 -2.44 6.31 -25.06
C ALA A 275 -2.81 4.93 -24.47
N ALA A 276 -2.63 4.73 -23.16
CA ALA A 276 -3.08 3.51 -22.48
C ALA A 276 -4.61 3.39 -22.51
N PHE A 277 -5.34 4.49 -22.24
CA PHE A 277 -6.81 4.51 -22.40
C PHE A 277 -7.23 4.24 -23.86
N ASP A 278 -6.57 4.87 -24.83
CA ASP A 278 -6.85 4.66 -26.27
C ASP A 278 -6.66 3.19 -26.71
N ALA A 279 -5.71 2.50 -26.10
CA ALA A 279 -5.42 1.10 -26.39
C ALA A 279 -6.38 0.13 -25.68
N ALA A 280 -6.76 0.44 -24.44
CA ALA A 280 -7.61 -0.41 -23.63
C ALA A 280 -9.11 -0.27 -23.97
N ALA A 281 -9.53 0.88 -24.50
CA ALA A 281 -10.91 1.15 -24.89
C ALA A 281 -11.23 0.52 -26.25
N GLY A 282 -12.40 -0.12 -26.37
CA GLY A 282 -12.90 -0.62 -27.67
C GLY A 282 -13.21 0.52 -28.64
N GLU A 283 -13.75 1.63 -28.15
CA GLU A 283 -13.93 2.91 -28.84
C GLU A 283 -13.20 3.99 -28.04
N LYS A 284 -12.45 4.86 -28.72
CA LYS A 284 -11.66 5.89 -28.05
C LYS A 284 -12.51 7.01 -27.48
N PRO A 285 -12.25 7.48 -26.25
CA PRO A 285 -12.82 8.73 -25.77
C PRO A 285 -12.48 9.90 -26.70
N LYS A 286 -13.45 10.79 -26.95
CA LYS A 286 -13.33 11.84 -27.98
C LYS A 286 -12.87 13.18 -27.41
N THR A 287 -13.33 13.49 -26.21
CA THR A 287 -13.02 14.74 -25.51
C THR A 287 -12.23 14.48 -24.24
N ILE A 288 -11.60 15.51 -23.70
CA ILE A 288 -10.91 15.37 -22.41
C ILE A 288 -11.87 14.98 -21.29
N GLY A 289 -13.10 15.50 -21.31
CA GLY A 289 -14.16 15.10 -20.38
C GLY A 289 -14.48 13.61 -20.47
N ASP A 290 -14.49 13.01 -21.67
CA ASP A 290 -14.74 11.59 -21.87
C ASP A 290 -13.66 10.71 -21.24
N TYR A 291 -12.38 11.10 -21.33
CA TYR A 291 -11.30 10.36 -20.67
C TYR A 291 -11.46 10.35 -19.14
N PHE A 292 -11.78 11.49 -18.54
CA PHE A 292 -11.98 11.57 -17.11
C PHE A 292 -13.27 10.86 -16.66
N HIS A 293 -14.35 10.97 -17.45
CA HIS A 293 -15.60 10.25 -17.18
C HIS A 293 -15.37 8.74 -17.22
N CYS A 294 -14.69 8.25 -18.28
CA CYS A 294 -14.29 6.85 -18.41
C CYS A 294 -13.45 6.40 -17.21
N ALA A 295 -12.44 7.18 -16.80
CA ALA A 295 -11.60 6.86 -15.66
C ALA A 295 -12.41 6.74 -14.35
N TYR A 296 -13.26 7.72 -14.02
CA TYR A 296 -14.07 7.69 -12.80
C TYR A 296 -15.10 6.56 -12.79
N ARG A 297 -15.82 6.32 -13.88
CA ARG A 297 -16.75 5.20 -13.98
C ARG A 297 -16.06 3.85 -13.88
N SER A 298 -14.93 3.69 -14.55
CA SER A 298 -14.15 2.45 -14.50
C SER A 298 -13.60 2.17 -13.09
N LEU A 299 -13.20 3.21 -12.35
CA LEU A 299 -12.84 3.10 -10.93
C LEU A 299 -14.04 2.63 -10.10
N ALA A 300 -15.20 3.26 -10.24
CA ALA A 300 -16.41 2.88 -9.49
C ALA A 300 -16.86 1.43 -9.79
N VAL A 301 -16.80 1.02 -11.07
CA VAL A 301 -17.07 -0.39 -11.47
C VAL A 301 -16.07 -1.35 -10.82
N SER A 302 -14.78 -0.97 -10.77
CA SER A 302 -13.74 -1.78 -10.10
C SER A 302 -13.99 -1.90 -8.59
N TYR A 303 -14.43 -0.82 -7.92
CA TYR A 303 -14.81 -0.85 -6.50
C TYR A 303 -16.00 -1.79 -6.26
N ARG A 304 -17.05 -1.72 -7.11
CA ARG A 304 -18.20 -2.62 -7.02
C ARG A 304 -17.79 -4.09 -7.19
N LYS A 305 -16.90 -4.38 -8.16
CA LYS A 305 -16.37 -5.73 -8.36
C LYS A 305 -15.64 -6.22 -7.11
N ALA A 306 -14.75 -5.39 -6.56
CA ALA A 306 -14.02 -5.72 -5.35
C ALA A 306 -14.95 -5.92 -4.15
N LEU A 307 -15.97 -5.08 -3.96
CA LEU A 307 -16.99 -5.27 -2.93
C LEU A 307 -17.69 -6.64 -3.04
N ASN A 308 -18.16 -7.00 -4.23
CA ASN A 308 -18.82 -8.29 -4.45
C ASN A 308 -17.90 -9.48 -4.16
N GLU A 309 -16.60 -9.36 -4.45
CA GLU A 309 -15.59 -10.36 -4.11
C GLU A 309 -15.38 -10.43 -2.58
N LEU A 310 -15.29 -9.29 -1.93
CA LEU A 310 -15.12 -9.17 -0.48
C LEU A 310 -16.30 -9.79 0.28
N GLU A 311 -17.52 -9.49 -0.13
CA GLU A 311 -18.73 -10.06 0.48
C GLU A 311 -18.76 -11.59 0.34
N ARG A 312 -18.39 -12.12 -0.82
CA ARG A 312 -18.28 -13.58 -1.01
C ARG A 312 -17.21 -14.21 -0.12
N ASN A 313 -16.03 -13.59 -0.04
CA ASN A 313 -14.89 -14.13 0.73
C ASN A 313 -15.12 -14.05 2.23
N THR A 314 -15.82 -13.02 2.71
CA THR A 314 -16.11 -12.85 4.15
C THR A 314 -17.42 -13.51 4.58
N GLY A 315 -18.31 -13.84 3.63
CA GLY A 315 -19.67 -14.33 3.91
C GLY A 315 -20.56 -13.27 4.58
N ARG A 316 -20.25 -11.98 4.41
CA ARG A 316 -20.95 -10.85 5.04
C ARG A 316 -21.39 -9.84 4.00
N ASN A 317 -22.49 -9.14 4.28
CA ASN A 317 -22.91 -7.94 3.55
C ASN A 317 -22.57 -6.71 4.37
N TYR A 318 -22.24 -5.61 3.70
CA TYR A 318 -21.81 -4.37 4.34
C TYR A 318 -22.75 -3.22 3.99
N GLU A 319 -23.13 -2.45 4.99
CA GLU A 319 -24.19 -1.44 4.84
C GLU A 319 -23.66 -0.02 4.72
N LYS A 320 -22.37 0.20 5.11
CA LYS A 320 -21.78 1.53 5.18
C LYS A 320 -20.36 1.53 4.65
N LEU A 321 -20.07 2.53 3.84
CA LEU A 321 -18.75 2.75 3.24
C LEU A 321 -18.18 4.08 3.71
N TYR A 322 -17.00 4.03 4.31
CA TYR A 322 -16.17 5.20 4.57
C TYR A 322 -15.18 5.42 3.44
N ILE A 323 -15.18 6.61 2.85
CA ILE A 323 -14.17 7.02 1.87
C ILE A 323 -13.26 8.04 2.54
N VAL A 324 -11.97 7.72 2.62
CA VAL A 324 -10.96 8.56 3.29
C VAL A 324 -9.81 8.90 2.34
N SER A 325 -8.87 9.70 2.81
CA SER A 325 -7.73 10.23 2.04
C SER A 325 -8.14 11.28 1.00
N GLY A 326 -7.21 11.64 0.10
CA GLY A 326 -7.38 12.74 -0.86
C GLY A 326 -8.58 12.59 -1.80
N GLY A 327 -8.88 11.37 -2.24
CA GLY A 327 -10.00 11.07 -3.13
C GLY A 327 -11.38 11.28 -2.50
N ALA A 328 -11.48 11.31 -1.17
CA ALA A 328 -12.73 11.64 -0.47
C ALA A 328 -13.30 13.02 -0.85
N LYS A 329 -12.44 13.93 -1.33
CA LYS A 329 -12.85 15.26 -1.81
C LYS A 329 -13.47 15.24 -3.22
N ASN A 330 -13.39 14.13 -3.95
CA ASN A 330 -13.93 14.00 -5.30
C ASN A 330 -15.41 13.60 -5.24
N ALA A 331 -16.31 14.60 -5.20
CA ALA A 331 -17.75 14.36 -5.09
C ALA A 331 -18.33 13.56 -6.27
N PHE A 332 -17.78 13.69 -7.49
CA PHE A 332 -18.25 12.94 -8.65
C PHE A 332 -17.95 11.44 -8.52
N LEU A 333 -16.68 11.09 -8.22
CA LEU A 333 -16.30 9.69 -7.99
C LEU A 333 -17.10 9.09 -6.83
N ASN A 334 -17.29 9.84 -5.74
CA ASN A 334 -18.05 9.37 -4.57
C ASN A 334 -19.53 9.08 -4.91
N ARG A 335 -20.15 9.86 -5.81
CA ARG A 335 -21.52 9.58 -6.27
C ARG A 335 -21.61 8.37 -7.20
N LEU A 336 -20.55 8.07 -7.94
CA LEU A 336 -20.50 6.89 -8.80
C LEU A 336 -20.23 5.60 -8.00
N THR A 337 -19.57 5.73 -6.84
CA THR A 337 -19.20 4.63 -5.95
C THR A 337 -20.34 4.21 -5.05
#